data_83876f8d37e5c15d6be070254d1d52fd
#
_entry.id   83876f8d37e5c15d6be070254d1d52fd
#
_cell.length_a   1.000
_cell.length_b   1.000
_cell.length_c   1.000
_cell.angle_alpha   90.00
_cell.angle_beta   90.00
_cell.angle_gamma   90.00
#
_symmetry.space_group_name_H-M   'P 1'
#
loop_
_entity.id
_entity.type
_entity.pdbx_description
1 polymer ?
#
loop_
_entity_poly.entity_id
_entity_poly.type
_entity_poly.pdbx_seq_one_letter_code
_entity_poly.pdbx_strand_id
1 'polypeptide(L)'
;METAERRYEIMKILCRRRYETIRNLASEFGASMRTVQRDIESLSRTEPIYTQFGKYSGGVYVVEGYSMDRMYMKEQELDVLQKLYIAADEQSSLLTDDEKSLLKSLISQYSKPKIKQ
;
A
#
# COMPACT_ATOMS: atom_id res chain seq x y z
N MET A 1 -12.87 -21.86 -1.40
CA MET A 1 -12.02 -20.80 -1.99
C MET A 1 -10.58 -21.04 -1.62
N GLU A 2 -9.70 -21.01 -2.59
CA GLU A 2 -8.28 -21.20 -2.34
C GLU A 2 -7.70 -20.02 -1.56
N THR A 3 -6.60 -20.27 -0.85
CA THR A 3 -5.95 -19.26 -0.01
C THR A 3 -5.57 -18.01 -0.81
N ALA A 4 -4.94 -18.17 -1.97
CA ALA A 4 -4.52 -17.03 -2.78
C ALA A 4 -5.72 -16.22 -3.27
N GLU A 5 -6.77 -16.90 -3.70
CA GLU A 5 -8.01 -16.26 -4.14
C GLU A 5 -8.68 -15.51 -2.99
N ARG A 6 -8.74 -16.12 -1.81
CA ARG A 6 -9.34 -15.49 -0.63
C ARG A 6 -8.57 -14.22 -0.25
N ARG A 7 -7.23 -14.29 -0.22
CA ARG A 7 -6.39 -13.13 0.09
C ARG A 7 -6.58 -12.00 -0.91
N TYR A 8 -6.68 -12.33 -2.18
CA TYR A 8 -6.96 -11.32 -3.21
C TYR A 8 -8.32 -10.65 -2.99
N GLU A 9 -9.35 -11.43 -2.70
CA GLU A 9 -10.69 -10.91 -2.44
C GLU A 9 -10.72 -10.06 -1.16
N ILE A 10 -9.98 -10.46 -0.12
CA ILE A 10 -9.83 -9.66 1.10
C ILE A 10 -9.22 -8.30 0.77
N MET A 11 -8.16 -8.26 -0.04
CA MET A 11 -7.53 -6.99 -0.44
C MET A 11 -8.50 -6.09 -1.21
N LYS A 12 -9.29 -6.66 -2.10
CA LYS A 12 -10.30 -5.90 -2.84
C LYS A 12 -11.30 -5.24 -1.89
N ILE A 13 -11.78 -5.98 -0.91
CA ILE A 13 -12.72 -5.46 0.10
C ILE A 13 -12.07 -4.37 0.92
N LEU A 14 -10.84 -4.59 1.41
CA LEU A 14 -10.11 -3.61 2.20
C LEU A 14 -9.86 -2.33 1.43
N CYS A 15 -9.48 -2.42 0.17
CA CYS A 15 -9.26 -1.23 -0.66
C CYS A 15 -10.53 -0.45 -0.92
N ARG A 16 -11.67 -1.14 -1.05
CA ARG A 16 -12.96 -0.50 -1.26
C ARG A 16 -13.49 0.16 0.01
N ARG A 17 -13.41 -0.56 1.14
CA ARG A 17 -13.96 -0.09 2.43
C ARG A 17 -12.96 0.75 3.22
N ARG A 18 -11.69 0.62 2.97
CA ARG A 18 -10.55 1.26 3.65
C ARG A 18 -10.28 0.72 5.06
N TYR A 19 -11.22 0.04 5.65
CA TYR A 19 -11.15 -0.54 6.98
C TYR A 19 -12.13 -1.71 7.11
N GLU A 20 -11.75 -2.75 7.83
CA GLU A 20 -12.65 -3.84 8.18
C GLU A 20 -12.13 -4.63 9.39
N THR A 21 -13.05 -5.25 10.12
CA THR A 21 -12.66 -6.09 11.25
C THR A 21 -12.35 -7.51 10.79
N ILE A 22 -11.48 -8.19 11.53
CA ILE A 22 -11.20 -9.62 11.29
C ILE A 22 -12.48 -10.44 11.38
N ARG A 23 -13.33 -10.12 12.37
CA ARG A 23 -14.60 -10.84 12.59
C ARG A 23 -15.51 -10.75 11.36
N ASN A 24 -15.69 -9.54 10.81
CA ASN A 24 -16.54 -9.35 9.64
C ASN A 24 -15.97 -10.06 8.42
N LEU A 25 -14.69 -10.00 8.21
CA LEU A 25 -14.04 -10.71 7.10
C LEU A 25 -14.22 -12.21 7.24
N ALA A 26 -14.01 -12.76 8.44
CA ALA A 26 -14.19 -14.19 8.70
C ALA A 26 -15.63 -14.61 8.41
N SER A 27 -16.59 -13.82 8.85
CA SER A 27 -18.01 -14.08 8.60
C SER A 27 -18.34 -14.07 7.10
N GLU A 28 -17.86 -13.07 6.37
CA GLU A 28 -18.13 -12.95 4.94
C GLU A 28 -17.53 -14.08 4.12
N PHE A 29 -16.35 -14.56 4.49
CA PHE A 29 -15.66 -15.62 3.75
C PHE A 29 -15.94 -17.02 4.29
N GLY A 30 -16.76 -17.13 5.33
CA GLY A 30 -17.03 -18.45 5.94
C GLY A 30 -15.77 -19.12 6.47
N ALA A 31 -14.81 -18.34 6.93
CA ALA A 31 -13.53 -18.81 7.45
C ALA A 31 -13.43 -18.51 8.95
N SER A 32 -12.50 -19.18 9.65
CA SER A 32 -12.23 -18.86 11.03
C SER A 32 -11.50 -17.54 11.17
N MET A 33 -11.62 -16.91 12.33
CA MET A 33 -10.86 -15.68 12.61
C MET A 33 -9.36 -15.93 12.52
N ARG A 34 -8.91 -17.10 12.95
CA ARG A 34 -7.49 -17.48 12.86
C ARG A 34 -7.01 -17.53 11.40
N THR A 35 -7.82 -18.12 10.52
CA THR A 35 -7.50 -18.18 9.10
C THR A 35 -7.37 -16.78 8.50
N VAL A 36 -8.32 -15.89 8.82
CA VAL A 36 -8.29 -14.52 8.32
C VAL A 36 -7.10 -13.75 8.92
N GLN A 37 -6.78 -13.94 10.19
CA GLN A 37 -5.60 -13.36 10.80
C GLN A 37 -4.32 -13.75 10.05
N ARG A 38 -4.18 -15.02 9.69
CA ARG A 38 -3.05 -15.50 8.90
C ARG A 38 -3.01 -14.86 7.52
N ASP A 39 -4.18 -14.69 6.89
CA ASP A 39 -4.27 -14.01 5.61
C ASP A 39 -3.78 -12.56 5.72
N ILE A 40 -4.23 -11.84 6.75
CA ILE A 40 -3.83 -10.46 6.97
C ILE A 40 -2.33 -10.35 7.28
N GLU A 41 -1.78 -11.25 8.09
CA GLU A 41 -0.34 -11.28 8.37
C GLU A 41 0.47 -11.47 7.08
N SER A 42 0.03 -12.40 6.23
CA SER A 42 0.69 -12.63 4.95
C SER A 42 0.59 -11.42 4.03
N LEU A 43 -0.60 -10.84 3.92
CA LEU A 43 -0.82 -9.67 3.07
C LEU A 43 -0.03 -8.45 3.55
N SER A 44 0.09 -8.26 4.86
CA SER A 44 0.79 -7.09 5.42
C SER A 44 2.29 -7.08 5.11
N ARG A 45 2.86 -8.21 4.71
CA ARG A 45 4.28 -8.27 4.31
C ARG A 45 4.53 -7.60 2.96
N THR A 46 3.54 -7.61 2.08
CA THR A 46 3.68 -7.10 0.71
C THR A 46 2.75 -5.94 0.39
N GLU A 47 1.65 -5.81 1.12
CA GLU A 47 0.63 -4.81 0.86
C GLU A 47 0.62 -3.73 1.95
N PRO A 48 0.27 -2.47 1.60
CA PRO A 48 0.26 -1.38 2.58
C PRO A 48 -1.00 -1.42 3.43
N ILE A 49 -1.12 -2.45 4.26
CA ILE A 49 -2.18 -2.60 5.25
C ILE A 49 -1.56 -2.78 6.62
N TYR A 50 -2.29 -2.41 7.66
CA TYR A 50 -1.83 -2.54 9.03
C TYR A 50 -3.00 -2.84 9.94
N THR A 51 -2.71 -3.49 11.07
CA THR A 51 -3.72 -3.84 12.07
C THR A 51 -3.57 -2.88 13.26
N GLN A 52 -4.68 -2.35 13.72
CA GLN A 52 -4.75 -1.64 15.00
C GLN A 52 -5.55 -2.48 15.97
N PHE A 53 -5.12 -2.49 17.23
CA PHE A 53 -5.81 -3.18 18.29
C PHE A 53 -6.60 -2.18 19.11
N GLY A 54 -7.83 -2.53 19.44
CA GLY A 54 -8.69 -1.67 20.23
C GLY A 54 -10.05 -2.32 20.42
N LYS A 55 -10.71 -1.99 21.53
CA LYS A 55 -11.99 -2.63 21.88
C LYS A 55 -13.11 -2.25 20.93
N TYR A 56 -13.11 -1.01 20.43
CA TYR A 56 -14.17 -0.49 19.56
C TYR A 56 -13.70 -0.03 18.20
N SER A 57 -12.42 0.18 18.02
CA SER A 57 -11.85 0.72 16.78
C SER A 57 -10.77 -0.18 16.17
N GLY A 58 -10.58 -1.38 16.72
CA GLY A 58 -9.58 -2.33 16.24
C GLY A 58 -9.99 -2.94 14.91
N GLY A 59 -9.01 -3.26 14.06
CA GLY A 59 -9.24 -3.89 12.78
C GLY A 59 -8.09 -3.67 11.82
N VAL A 60 -8.35 -3.93 10.55
CA VAL A 60 -7.37 -3.82 9.48
C VAL A 60 -7.65 -2.56 8.68
N TYR A 61 -6.60 -1.78 8.45
CA TYR A 61 -6.67 -0.51 7.72
C TYR A 61 -5.78 -0.54 6.49
N VAL A 62 -6.20 0.15 5.45
CA VAL A 62 -5.38 0.36 4.27
C VAL A 62 -4.71 1.73 4.40
N VAL A 63 -3.41 1.80 4.08
CA VAL A 63 -2.67 3.06 4.10
C VAL A 63 -3.32 4.04 3.14
N GLU A 64 -3.49 5.28 3.59
CA GLU A 64 -4.09 6.33 2.78
C GLU A 64 -3.36 6.49 1.45
N GLY A 65 -4.11 6.63 0.38
CA GLY A 65 -3.59 6.81 -0.96
C GLY A 65 -3.36 5.52 -1.74
N TYR A 66 -3.41 4.36 -1.08
CA TYR A 66 -3.24 3.08 -1.78
C TYR A 66 -4.52 2.67 -2.52
N SER A 67 -4.36 2.17 -3.74
CA SER A 67 -5.45 1.57 -4.52
C SER A 67 -4.89 0.42 -5.36
N MET A 68 -5.63 -0.66 -5.45
CA MET A 68 -5.27 -1.80 -6.30
C MET A 68 -5.39 -1.49 -7.78
N ASP A 69 -6.19 -0.48 -8.14
CA ASP A 69 -6.44 -0.11 -9.52
C ASP A 69 -5.36 0.81 -10.10
N ARG A 70 -4.43 1.29 -9.27
CA ARG A 70 -3.35 2.16 -9.70
C ARG A 70 -2.10 1.35 -10.00
N MET A 71 -1.37 1.78 -11.03
CA MET A 71 -0.02 1.27 -11.27
C MET A 71 0.96 2.04 -10.40
N TYR A 72 1.84 1.31 -9.74
CA TYR A 72 2.91 1.89 -8.94
C TYR A 72 4.25 1.46 -9.51
N MET A 73 5.26 2.29 -9.30
CA MET A 73 6.62 1.94 -9.67
C MET A 73 7.13 0.78 -8.82
N LYS A 74 7.95 -0.05 -9.43
CA LYS A 74 8.73 -1.04 -8.69
C LYS A 74 9.79 -0.31 -7.86
N GLU A 75 10.22 -0.96 -6.78
CA GLU A 75 11.19 -0.38 -5.86
C GLU A 75 12.48 0.04 -6.58
N GLN A 76 12.97 -0.80 -7.49
CA GLN A 76 14.18 -0.48 -8.27
C GLN A 76 13.98 0.73 -9.18
N GLU A 77 12.80 0.86 -9.76
CA GLU A 77 12.47 2.02 -10.61
C GLU A 77 12.45 3.30 -9.79
N LEU A 78 11.83 3.25 -8.62
CA LEU A 78 11.79 4.38 -7.70
C LEU A 78 13.19 4.80 -7.27
N ASP A 79 14.06 3.82 -6.93
CA ASP A 79 15.44 4.09 -6.52
C ASP A 79 16.21 4.85 -7.59
N VAL A 80 16.07 4.46 -8.85
CA VAL A 80 16.74 5.14 -9.97
C VAL A 80 16.24 6.58 -10.11
N LEU A 81 14.92 6.78 -10.05
CA LEU A 81 14.34 8.12 -10.18
C LEU A 81 14.75 9.02 -9.03
N GLN A 82 14.80 8.49 -7.81
CA GLN A 82 15.26 9.25 -6.65
C GLN A 82 16.72 9.67 -6.78
N LYS A 83 17.58 8.78 -7.28
CA LYS A 83 18.98 9.12 -7.55
C LYS A 83 19.10 10.24 -8.57
N LEU A 84 18.31 10.19 -9.64
CA LEU A 84 18.30 11.23 -10.65
C LEU A 84 17.82 12.56 -10.08
N TYR A 85 16.80 12.53 -9.23
CA TYR A 85 16.30 13.74 -8.59
C TYR A 85 17.37 14.39 -7.70
N ILE A 86 18.05 13.59 -6.88
CA ILE A 86 19.12 14.08 -6.00
C ILE A 86 20.25 14.69 -6.82
N ALA A 87 20.69 14.02 -7.89
CA ALA A 87 21.73 14.51 -8.76
C ALA A 87 21.34 15.85 -9.42
N ALA A 88 20.09 15.96 -9.87
CA ALA A 88 19.57 17.18 -10.48
C ALA A 88 19.46 18.32 -9.47
N ASP A 89 19.17 18.02 -8.21
CA ASP A 89 19.09 19.03 -7.15
C ASP A 89 20.48 19.55 -6.79
N GLU A 90 21.50 18.69 -6.83
CA GLU A 90 22.89 19.07 -6.56
C GLU A 90 23.53 19.83 -7.74
N GLN A 91 23.14 19.51 -8.98
CA GLN A 91 23.65 20.15 -10.19
C GLN A 91 22.54 20.95 -10.85
N SER A 92 22.49 22.23 -10.55
CA SER A 92 21.43 23.13 -11.02
C SER A 92 21.33 23.25 -12.54
N SER A 93 22.33 22.80 -13.29
CA SER A 93 22.33 22.83 -14.75
C SER A 93 21.66 21.63 -15.41
N LEU A 94 21.37 20.55 -14.67
CA LEU A 94 20.77 19.35 -15.25
C LEU A 94 19.30 19.55 -15.61
N LEU A 95 18.53 20.12 -14.70
CA LEU A 95 17.11 20.34 -14.88
C LEU A 95 16.74 21.76 -14.46
N THR A 96 15.75 22.32 -15.10
CA THR A 96 15.15 23.58 -14.65
C THR A 96 14.34 23.32 -13.37
N ASP A 97 13.96 24.40 -12.67
CA ASP A 97 13.13 24.27 -11.47
C ASP A 97 11.77 23.64 -11.79
N ASP A 98 11.18 23.98 -12.92
CA ASP A 98 9.92 23.39 -13.37
C ASP A 98 10.08 21.88 -13.63
N GLU A 99 11.18 21.51 -14.28
CA GLU A 99 11.47 20.09 -14.54
C GLU A 99 11.70 19.30 -13.26
N LYS A 100 12.41 19.89 -12.28
CA LYS A 100 12.60 19.27 -10.96
C LYS A 100 11.26 19.05 -10.27
N SER A 101 10.36 20.02 -10.34
CA SER A 101 9.04 19.92 -9.74
C SER A 101 8.21 18.83 -10.42
N LEU A 102 8.28 18.72 -11.73
CA LEU A 102 7.60 17.65 -12.48
C LEU A 102 8.13 16.27 -12.08
N LEU A 103 9.45 16.12 -11.99
CA LEU A 103 10.06 14.86 -11.59
C LEU A 103 9.65 14.47 -10.17
N LYS A 104 9.67 15.41 -9.24
CA LYS A 104 9.25 15.19 -7.86
C LYS A 104 7.78 14.75 -7.80
N SER A 105 6.92 15.41 -8.56
CA SER A 105 5.50 15.07 -8.65
C SER A 105 5.29 13.68 -9.20
N LEU A 106 6.03 13.31 -10.26
CA LEU A 106 5.96 11.98 -10.86
C LEU A 106 6.36 10.90 -9.85
N ILE A 107 7.46 11.10 -9.14
CA ILE A 107 7.92 10.16 -8.10
C ILE A 107 6.85 10.00 -7.03
N SER A 108 6.30 11.10 -6.54
CA SER A 108 5.27 11.07 -5.51
C SER A 108 3.99 10.36 -5.97
N GLN A 109 3.59 10.63 -7.22
CA GLN A 109 2.34 10.11 -7.77
C GLN A 109 2.35 8.59 -7.97
N TYR A 110 3.49 8.05 -8.36
CA TYR A 110 3.59 6.61 -8.70
C TYR A 110 4.36 5.79 -7.67
N SER A 111 4.69 6.36 -6.54
CA SER A 111 5.27 5.61 -5.41
C SER A 111 4.17 4.89 -4.66
N LYS A 112 4.38 3.61 -4.39
CA LYS A 112 3.44 2.83 -3.57
C LYS A 112 3.47 3.35 -2.13
N PRO A 113 2.32 3.69 -1.54
CA PRO A 113 2.29 4.15 -0.14
C PRO A 113 2.87 3.10 0.81
N LYS A 114 3.60 3.57 1.80
CA LYS A 114 4.20 2.72 2.83
C LYS A 114 3.66 3.09 4.20
N ILE A 115 3.65 2.11 5.09
CA ILE A 115 3.30 2.35 6.49
C ILE A 115 4.39 3.22 7.10
N LYS A 116 3.97 4.32 7.71
CA LYS A 116 4.90 5.19 8.45
C LYS A 116 5.18 4.56 9.81
N GLN A 117 6.44 4.35 10.08
CA GLN A 117 6.89 3.86 11.39
C GLN A 117 7.30 5.01 12.27
#